data_b0a3cb68773f7bda13adaf0418fe899a
#
_entry.id   b0a3cb68773f7bda13adaf0418fe899a
#
_cell.length_a   1.000
_cell.length_b   1.000
_cell.length_c   1.000
_cell.angle_alpha   90.00
_cell.angle_beta   90.00
_cell.angle_gamma   90.00
#
_symmetry.space_group_name_H-M   'P 1'
#
loop_
_entity.id
_entity.type
_entity.pdbx_description
1 polymer ?
#
loop_
_entity_poly.entity_id
_entity_poly.type
_entity_poly.pdbx_seq_one_letter_code
_entity_poly.pdbx_strand_id
1 'polypeptide(L)'
;MSKLQISVAMGDYDRNRALYDGRVQIDGCDPVYMLLSPEEMFFRAMRSRDFDITELSFSSYLVKHSRGECPYIAVPVFLSRAFRHTSIYVRKDRIKIPQDLRGKRIGIPEYQLTAIVWARAILQDDHGIAPEDVTWVRGGIDTPGRPEKIKLDLPPGVKIDSAPEGTTISELLDRGEIDGFIAPRAPSGAALNNPQVGWLFDDPTATAKDYYRRTGIFPIMHVVGIRKELAQQHRWLPAAVMKAFGESKTRALELLSDTSATKVTLPFVEEQLKAARETLGADFWSYGVAPNRRTLEAFTRHHFAQGLSARHMAIDELFDPSTYESYSI
;
A
#
# COMPACT_ATOMS: atom_id res chain seq x y z
N MET A 1 -4.97 35.09 13.94
CA MET A 1 -6.06 34.16 13.58
C MET A 1 -5.89 32.90 14.41
N SER A 2 -6.97 32.28 14.91
CA SER A 2 -6.88 31.01 15.59
C SER A 2 -6.48 29.93 14.60
N LYS A 3 -5.57 29.01 14.99
CA LYS A 3 -5.17 27.85 14.20
C LYS A 3 -6.36 26.90 14.06
N LEU A 4 -6.45 26.22 12.93
CA LEU A 4 -7.47 25.20 12.67
C LEU A 4 -7.15 23.94 13.48
N GLN A 5 -8.04 23.55 14.39
CA GLN A 5 -7.93 22.31 15.15
C GLN A 5 -8.29 21.14 14.24
N ILE A 6 -7.38 20.17 14.10
CA ILE A 6 -7.56 19.00 13.23
C ILE A 6 -7.03 17.74 13.88
N SER A 7 -7.67 16.63 13.59
CA SER A 7 -7.20 15.28 13.89
C SER A 7 -6.43 14.69 12.71
N VAL A 8 -5.24 14.11 12.97
CA VAL A 8 -4.38 13.50 11.95
C VAL A 8 -4.03 12.08 12.34
N ALA A 9 -4.56 11.07 11.62
CA ALA A 9 -4.25 9.67 11.85
C ALA A 9 -3.26 9.15 10.81
N MET A 10 -2.17 8.54 11.26
CA MET A 10 -1.10 8.01 10.40
C MET A 10 -0.33 6.90 11.10
N GLY A 11 0.43 6.10 10.31
CA GLY A 11 1.36 5.13 10.88
C GLY A 11 2.59 5.79 11.52
N ASP A 12 3.22 5.09 12.47
CA ASP A 12 4.49 5.48 13.06
C ASP A 12 5.64 5.14 12.10
N TYR A 13 5.99 6.10 11.25
CA TYR A 13 7.06 5.97 10.27
C TYR A 13 8.12 7.05 10.48
N ASP A 14 9.37 6.76 10.12
CA ASP A 14 10.48 7.74 10.16
C ASP A 14 10.14 9.04 9.40
N ARG A 15 9.53 8.91 8.22
CA ARG A 15 9.11 10.02 7.34
C ARG A 15 7.94 10.87 7.87
N ASN A 16 7.25 10.41 8.92
CA ASN A 16 6.18 11.16 9.59
C ASN A 16 6.62 11.73 10.95
N ARG A 17 7.75 11.26 11.47
CA ARG A 17 8.18 11.57 12.85
C ARG A 17 8.28 13.05 13.13
N ALA A 18 8.83 13.82 12.21
CA ALA A 18 9.00 15.26 12.39
C ALA A 18 7.68 16.03 12.49
N LEU A 19 6.55 15.45 12.06
CA LEU A 19 5.22 16.03 12.25
C LEU A 19 4.75 15.88 13.70
N TYR A 20 4.68 14.63 14.20
CA TYR A 20 4.12 14.40 15.53
C TYR A 20 5.04 14.75 16.69
N ASP A 21 6.33 14.89 16.45
CA ASP A 21 7.28 15.44 17.45
C ASP A 21 7.43 16.98 17.39
N GLY A 22 6.69 17.63 16.48
CA GLY A 22 6.57 19.09 16.40
C GLY A 22 7.70 19.81 15.66
N ARG A 23 8.68 19.08 15.09
CA ARG A 23 9.78 19.68 14.29
C ARG A 23 9.31 20.21 12.93
N VAL A 24 8.20 19.69 12.42
CA VAL A 24 7.48 20.18 11.23
C VAL A 24 6.04 20.43 11.61
N GLN A 25 5.46 21.53 11.16
CA GLN A 25 4.07 21.90 11.41
C GLN A 25 3.28 21.97 10.11
N ILE A 26 2.00 21.66 10.17
CA ILE A 26 1.08 21.95 9.07
C ILE A 26 0.67 23.42 9.22
N ASP A 27 1.06 24.26 8.27
CA ASP A 27 0.82 25.70 8.32
C ASP A 27 -0.67 26.01 8.58
N GLY A 28 -0.94 26.93 9.50
CA GLY A 28 -2.29 27.34 9.86
C GLY A 28 -3.09 26.34 10.73
N CYS A 29 -2.52 25.20 11.07
CA CYS A 29 -3.18 24.15 11.84
C CYS A 29 -2.60 23.97 13.26
N ASP A 30 -3.43 23.38 14.12
CA ASP A 30 -3.04 22.85 15.44
C ASP A 30 -3.51 21.38 15.50
N PRO A 31 -2.66 20.44 15.03
CA PRO A 31 -3.04 19.06 14.84
C PRO A 31 -2.93 18.23 16.11
N VAL A 32 -3.88 17.31 16.32
CA VAL A 32 -3.78 16.18 17.24
C VAL A 32 -3.40 14.94 16.43
N TYR A 33 -2.19 14.44 16.64
CA TYR A 33 -1.69 13.26 15.94
C TYR A 33 -2.08 11.97 16.65
N MET A 34 -2.54 10.98 15.87
CA MET A 34 -2.85 9.64 16.33
C MET A 34 -2.04 8.63 15.52
N LEU A 35 -1.15 7.91 16.19
CA LEU A 35 -0.33 6.86 15.59
C LEU A 35 -1.09 5.53 15.74
N LEU A 36 -1.62 5.02 14.64
CA LEU A 36 -2.51 3.86 14.62
C LEU A 36 -2.00 2.78 13.66
N SER A 37 -2.41 1.54 13.92
CA SER A 37 -2.20 0.47 12.96
C SER A 37 -2.99 0.73 11.67
N PRO A 38 -2.47 0.33 10.49
CA PRO A 38 -3.19 0.53 9.23
C PRO A 38 -4.59 -0.08 9.22
N GLU A 39 -4.78 -1.23 9.84
CA GLU A 39 -6.07 -1.94 9.87
C GLU A 39 -7.13 -1.16 10.65
N GLU A 40 -6.78 -0.70 11.85
CA GLU A 40 -7.67 0.12 12.68
C GLU A 40 -7.98 1.46 12.00
N MET A 41 -6.94 2.14 11.55
CA MET A 41 -7.05 3.46 10.93
C MET A 41 -7.95 3.43 9.68
N PHE A 42 -7.73 2.49 8.77
CA PHE A 42 -8.52 2.38 7.53
C PHE A 42 -9.97 2.01 7.81
N PHE A 43 -10.20 1.16 8.80
CA PHE A 43 -11.56 0.79 9.21
C PHE A 43 -12.32 2.01 9.75
N ARG A 44 -11.73 2.74 10.68
CA ARG A 44 -12.32 3.93 11.30
C ARG A 44 -12.53 5.05 10.29
N ALA A 45 -11.55 5.31 9.42
CA ALA A 45 -11.65 6.31 8.37
C ALA A 45 -12.83 6.04 7.42
N MET A 46 -12.94 4.80 6.91
CA MET A 46 -13.92 4.48 5.87
C MET A 46 -15.32 4.18 6.40
N ARG A 47 -15.46 3.78 7.66
CA ARG A 47 -16.74 3.46 8.29
C ARG A 47 -17.32 4.62 9.08
N SER A 48 -16.52 5.20 9.97
CA SER A 48 -16.98 6.19 10.94
C SER A 48 -16.56 7.62 10.62
N ARG A 49 -15.62 7.81 9.67
CA ARG A 49 -15.06 9.13 9.27
C ARG A 49 -14.42 9.87 10.45
N ASP A 50 -13.73 9.13 11.33
CA ASP A 50 -13.26 9.62 12.64
C ASP A 50 -12.18 10.70 12.54
N PHE A 51 -11.52 10.86 11.39
CA PHE A 51 -10.33 11.71 11.25
C PHE A 51 -10.55 12.83 10.23
N ASP A 52 -9.94 13.98 10.48
CA ASP A 52 -9.93 15.10 9.52
C ASP A 52 -8.94 14.84 8.39
N ILE A 53 -7.74 14.36 8.77
CA ILE A 53 -6.69 13.94 7.85
C ILE A 53 -6.28 12.52 8.25
N THR A 54 -6.10 11.64 7.28
CA THR A 54 -5.76 10.26 7.56
C THR A 54 -5.00 9.58 6.44
N GLU A 55 -4.10 8.66 6.80
CA GLU A 55 -3.59 7.68 5.86
C GLU A 55 -4.71 6.73 5.43
N LEU A 56 -4.74 6.38 4.15
CA LEU A 56 -5.77 5.53 3.53
C LEU A 56 -5.12 4.43 2.69
N SER A 57 -5.71 3.23 2.71
CA SER A 57 -5.44 2.21 1.71
C SER A 57 -5.78 2.77 0.32
N PHE A 58 -4.83 2.75 -0.61
CA PHE A 58 -5.05 3.33 -1.94
C PHE A 58 -6.14 2.60 -2.70
N SER A 59 -6.22 1.26 -2.59
CA SER A 59 -7.30 0.50 -3.22
C SER A 59 -8.67 0.82 -2.62
N SER A 60 -8.79 0.82 -1.27
CA SER A 60 -10.07 1.17 -0.63
C SER A 60 -10.53 2.59 -0.98
N TYR A 61 -9.57 3.51 -1.10
CA TYR A 61 -9.84 4.85 -1.58
C TYR A 61 -10.43 4.83 -2.99
N LEU A 62 -9.79 4.12 -3.94
CA LEU A 62 -10.26 4.03 -5.32
C LEU A 62 -11.63 3.36 -5.43
N VAL A 63 -11.88 2.27 -4.70
CA VAL A 63 -13.20 1.60 -4.70
C VAL A 63 -14.28 2.61 -4.38
N LYS A 64 -14.17 3.31 -3.26
CA LYS A 64 -15.17 4.29 -2.83
C LYS A 64 -15.19 5.54 -3.69
N HIS A 65 -14.02 6.02 -4.12
CA HIS A 65 -13.92 7.23 -4.94
C HIS A 65 -14.57 7.05 -6.31
N SER A 66 -14.35 5.90 -6.97
CA SER A 66 -14.97 5.58 -8.26
C SER A 66 -16.50 5.46 -8.21
N ARG A 67 -17.07 5.21 -7.02
CA ARG A 67 -18.52 5.16 -6.76
C ARG A 67 -19.09 6.51 -6.30
N GLY A 68 -18.26 7.53 -6.11
CA GLY A 68 -18.69 8.80 -5.52
C GLY A 68 -18.96 8.77 -4.00
N GLU A 69 -18.61 7.67 -3.33
CA GLU A 69 -18.92 7.42 -1.91
C GLU A 69 -17.78 7.76 -0.93
N CYS A 70 -16.61 8.15 -1.44
CA CYS A 70 -15.46 8.42 -0.59
C CYS A 70 -15.64 9.76 0.16
N PRO A 71 -15.55 9.77 1.49
CA PRO A 71 -15.66 11.01 2.27
C PRO A 71 -14.36 11.84 2.28
N TYR A 72 -13.29 11.32 1.70
CA TYR A 72 -11.98 11.96 1.64
C TYR A 72 -11.63 12.33 0.20
N ILE A 73 -10.84 13.39 0.06
CA ILE A 73 -10.07 13.69 -1.15
C ILE A 73 -8.59 13.44 -0.84
N ALA A 74 -7.88 12.74 -1.71
CA ALA A 74 -6.48 12.44 -1.48
C ALA A 74 -5.58 13.62 -1.85
N VAL A 75 -4.42 13.70 -1.19
CA VAL A 75 -3.25 14.45 -1.62
C VAL A 75 -2.16 13.46 -2.05
N PRO A 76 -1.29 13.79 -3.02
CA PRO A 76 -0.31 12.84 -3.57
C PRO A 76 0.90 12.67 -2.65
N VAL A 77 0.62 12.34 -1.39
CA VAL A 77 1.56 11.94 -0.34
C VAL A 77 1.44 10.43 -0.14
N PHE A 78 2.51 9.69 -0.42
CA PHE A 78 2.50 8.24 -0.46
C PHE A 78 3.26 7.67 0.74
N LEU A 79 2.55 7.51 1.85
CA LEU A 79 3.15 7.11 3.13
C LEU A 79 3.66 5.67 3.15
N SER A 80 3.11 4.80 2.32
CA SER A 80 3.56 3.41 2.23
C SER A 80 3.80 3.01 0.79
N ARG A 81 4.99 2.43 0.54
CA ARG A 81 5.39 1.82 -0.72
C ARG A 81 6.08 0.50 -0.44
N ALA A 82 5.87 -0.50 -1.27
CA ALA A 82 6.61 -1.74 -1.18
C ALA A 82 6.52 -2.54 -2.47
N PHE A 83 7.63 -3.11 -2.90
CA PHE A 83 7.63 -4.16 -3.91
C PHE A 83 6.96 -5.40 -3.32
N ARG A 84 6.05 -6.03 -4.10
CA ARG A 84 5.24 -7.14 -3.61
C ARG A 84 5.76 -8.53 -4.00
N HIS A 85 6.96 -8.59 -4.57
CA HIS A 85 7.66 -9.84 -4.83
C HIS A 85 7.94 -10.65 -3.54
N THR A 86 8.21 -9.95 -2.42
CA THR A 86 8.37 -10.56 -1.09
C THR A 86 7.06 -10.93 -0.41
N SER A 87 5.91 -10.60 -1.00
CA SER A 87 4.59 -10.87 -0.44
C SER A 87 3.97 -12.18 -0.94
N ILE A 88 4.62 -12.87 -1.89
CA ILE A 88 4.10 -14.07 -2.54
C ILE A 88 4.87 -15.28 -2.01
N TYR A 89 4.22 -16.04 -1.15
CA TYR A 89 4.74 -17.30 -0.59
C TYR A 89 4.02 -18.47 -1.25
N VAL A 90 4.74 -19.56 -1.47
CA VAL A 90 4.21 -20.76 -2.13
C VAL A 90 4.72 -22.02 -1.47
N ARG A 91 4.01 -23.13 -1.69
CA ARG A 91 4.48 -24.48 -1.44
C ARG A 91 5.52 -24.82 -2.50
N LYS A 92 6.81 -24.80 -2.11
CA LYS A 92 7.95 -25.07 -3.02
C LYS A 92 8.00 -26.52 -3.52
N ASP A 93 7.27 -27.43 -2.90
CA ASP A 93 7.06 -28.80 -3.40
C ASP A 93 6.09 -28.87 -4.59
N ARG A 94 5.25 -27.82 -4.80
CA ARG A 94 4.19 -27.78 -5.83
C ARG A 94 4.36 -26.68 -6.86
N ILE A 95 4.99 -25.57 -6.49
CA ILE A 95 5.15 -24.37 -7.33
C ILE A 95 6.64 -24.04 -7.38
N LYS A 96 7.21 -24.08 -8.59
CA LYS A 96 8.61 -23.78 -8.86
C LYS A 96 8.77 -22.45 -9.59
N ILE A 97 7.84 -22.15 -10.49
CA ILE A 97 7.83 -20.95 -11.32
C ILE A 97 6.45 -20.29 -11.25
N PRO A 98 6.33 -18.99 -11.56
CA PRO A 98 5.05 -18.27 -11.51
C PRO A 98 3.92 -18.96 -12.30
N GLN A 99 4.21 -19.58 -13.44
CA GLN A 99 3.22 -20.24 -14.29
C GLN A 99 2.53 -21.42 -13.62
N ASP A 100 3.17 -22.05 -12.61
CA ASP A 100 2.59 -23.13 -11.83
C ASP A 100 1.42 -22.69 -10.94
N LEU A 101 1.21 -21.36 -10.79
CA LEU A 101 0.08 -20.81 -10.04
C LEU A 101 -1.27 -21.07 -10.73
N ARG A 102 -1.30 -21.35 -12.05
CA ARG A 102 -2.55 -21.61 -12.76
C ARG A 102 -3.27 -22.82 -12.17
N GLY A 103 -4.56 -22.64 -11.90
CA GLY A 103 -5.39 -23.68 -11.29
C GLY A 103 -5.16 -23.92 -9.80
N LYS A 104 -4.25 -23.17 -9.17
CA LYS A 104 -3.90 -23.33 -7.75
C LYS A 104 -4.82 -22.56 -6.83
N ARG A 105 -4.80 -22.94 -5.56
CA ARG A 105 -5.53 -22.30 -4.47
C ARG A 105 -4.58 -21.37 -3.70
N ILE A 106 -4.84 -20.06 -3.73
CA ILE A 106 -3.95 -19.04 -3.15
C ILE A 106 -4.69 -18.27 -2.05
N GLY A 107 -4.14 -18.33 -0.85
CA GLY A 107 -4.67 -17.61 0.33
C GLY A 107 -4.44 -16.12 0.27
N ILE A 108 -5.46 -15.34 0.60
CA ILE A 108 -5.40 -13.88 0.69
C ILE A 108 -6.23 -13.37 1.88
N PRO A 109 -5.85 -12.28 2.54
CA PRO A 109 -6.68 -11.71 3.61
C PRO A 109 -7.98 -11.09 3.09
N GLU A 110 -7.90 -10.26 2.06
CA GLU A 110 -9.02 -9.59 1.40
C GLU A 110 -8.64 -9.35 -0.07
N TYR A 111 -9.58 -9.51 -0.98
CA TYR A 111 -9.31 -9.36 -2.42
C TYR A 111 -8.91 -7.92 -2.80
N GLN A 112 -9.50 -6.91 -2.13
CA GLN A 112 -9.27 -5.50 -2.42
C GLN A 112 -8.00 -4.89 -1.80
N LEU A 113 -7.25 -5.60 -0.96
CA LEU A 113 -6.05 -5.03 -0.36
C LEU A 113 -5.07 -4.52 -1.43
N THR A 114 -4.58 -3.31 -1.28
CA THR A 114 -3.66 -2.69 -2.24
C THR A 114 -2.45 -3.58 -2.56
N ALA A 115 -1.92 -4.25 -1.54
CA ALA A 115 -0.82 -5.21 -1.70
C ALA A 115 -1.19 -6.37 -2.63
N ILE A 116 -2.42 -6.88 -2.52
CA ILE A 116 -2.92 -8.00 -3.32
C ILE A 116 -3.21 -7.55 -4.76
N VAL A 117 -3.74 -6.33 -4.94
CA VAL A 117 -3.93 -5.73 -6.27
C VAL A 117 -2.60 -5.63 -7.01
N TRP A 118 -1.55 -5.13 -6.35
CA TRP A 118 -0.22 -5.04 -6.94
C TRP A 118 0.42 -6.41 -7.21
N ALA A 119 0.26 -7.37 -6.29
CA ALA A 119 0.78 -8.72 -6.51
C ALA A 119 0.13 -9.37 -7.75
N ARG A 120 -1.20 -9.26 -7.90
CA ARG A 120 -1.90 -9.72 -9.10
C ARG A 120 -1.46 -8.97 -10.36
N ALA A 121 -1.24 -7.65 -10.25
CA ALA A 121 -0.74 -6.85 -11.37
C ALA A 121 0.63 -7.34 -11.86
N ILE A 122 1.56 -7.61 -10.94
CA ILE A 122 2.89 -8.16 -11.26
C ILE A 122 2.75 -9.55 -11.89
N LEU A 123 1.94 -10.42 -11.31
CA LEU A 123 1.72 -11.77 -11.85
C LEU A 123 1.11 -11.74 -13.25
N GLN A 124 0.20 -10.81 -13.52
CA GLN A 124 -0.42 -10.66 -14.83
C GLN A 124 0.54 -10.06 -15.86
N ASP A 125 1.17 -8.91 -15.56
CA ASP A 125 1.98 -8.19 -16.55
C ASP A 125 3.31 -8.92 -16.85
N ASP A 126 3.97 -9.50 -15.84
CA ASP A 126 5.27 -10.14 -16.01
C ASP A 126 5.19 -11.64 -16.31
N HIS A 127 4.13 -12.32 -15.88
CA HIS A 127 4.04 -13.79 -15.94
C HIS A 127 2.79 -14.32 -16.65
N GLY A 128 1.88 -13.43 -17.08
CA GLY A 128 0.66 -13.81 -17.79
C GLY A 128 -0.35 -14.58 -16.93
N ILE A 129 -0.31 -14.44 -15.60
CA ILE A 129 -1.24 -15.07 -14.68
C ILE A 129 -2.38 -14.10 -14.38
N ALA A 130 -3.54 -14.34 -14.97
CA ALA A 130 -4.73 -13.53 -14.73
C ALA A 130 -5.38 -13.87 -13.37
N PRO A 131 -6.15 -12.96 -12.77
CA PRO A 131 -6.88 -13.23 -11.53
C PRO A 131 -7.80 -14.46 -11.60
N GLU A 132 -8.34 -14.74 -12.79
CA GLU A 132 -9.25 -15.85 -13.10
C GLU A 132 -8.53 -17.21 -13.19
N ASP A 133 -7.21 -17.20 -13.39
CA ASP A 133 -6.40 -18.43 -13.48
C ASP A 133 -6.20 -19.10 -12.11
N VAL A 134 -6.59 -18.44 -11.02
CA VAL A 134 -6.34 -18.84 -9.64
C VAL A 134 -7.64 -18.93 -8.85
N THR A 135 -7.75 -19.89 -7.96
CA THR A 135 -8.83 -19.90 -6.94
C THR A 135 -8.31 -19.19 -5.69
N TRP A 136 -8.90 -18.06 -5.37
CA TRP A 136 -8.55 -17.27 -4.19
C TRP A 136 -9.24 -17.85 -2.96
N VAL A 137 -8.51 -17.99 -1.84
CA VAL A 137 -9.05 -18.44 -0.55
C VAL A 137 -8.91 -17.29 0.45
N ARG A 138 -10.03 -16.66 0.78
CA ARG A 138 -10.05 -15.52 1.70
C ARG A 138 -10.15 -15.96 3.15
N GLY A 139 -9.28 -15.40 4.02
CA GLY A 139 -9.30 -15.67 5.45
C GLY A 139 -8.32 -14.79 6.22
N GLY A 140 -8.39 -14.80 7.54
CA GLY A 140 -7.42 -14.09 8.37
C GLY A 140 -6.02 -14.73 8.29
N ILE A 141 -4.97 -13.92 8.43
CA ILE A 141 -3.59 -14.41 8.40
C ILE A 141 -3.31 -15.24 9.64
N ASP A 142 -3.57 -14.65 10.82
CA ASP A 142 -3.21 -15.19 12.13
C ASP A 142 -4.43 -15.37 13.05
N THR A 143 -5.57 -14.77 12.67
CA THR A 143 -6.83 -14.87 13.40
C THR A 143 -7.91 -15.29 12.42
N PRO A 144 -8.71 -16.32 12.74
CA PRO A 144 -9.79 -16.79 11.87
C PRO A 144 -10.81 -15.70 11.57
N GLY A 145 -11.42 -15.79 10.39
CA GLY A 145 -12.53 -14.94 9.97
C GLY A 145 -12.12 -13.50 9.64
N ARG A 146 -12.00 -13.19 8.36
CA ARG A 146 -11.74 -11.82 7.89
C ARG A 146 -12.67 -11.48 6.73
N PRO A 147 -13.80 -10.79 6.96
CA PRO A 147 -14.70 -10.37 5.90
C PRO A 147 -14.07 -9.25 5.06
N GLU A 148 -14.50 -9.12 3.81
CA GLU A 148 -14.18 -7.94 2.99
C GLU A 148 -14.71 -6.66 3.66
N LYS A 149 -13.88 -5.61 3.72
CA LYS A 149 -14.25 -4.32 4.30
C LYS A 149 -15.29 -3.57 3.48
N ILE A 150 -15.27 -3.79 2.16
CA ILE A 150 -16.16 -3.14 1.19
C ILE A 150 -16.74 -4.24 0.31
N LYS A 151 -18.06 -4.21 0.10
CA LYS A 151 -18.72 -5.14 -0.85
C LYS A 151 -18.16 -4.92 -2.25
N LEU A 152 -17.77 -6.02 -2.90
CA LEU A 152 -17.20 -6.05 -4.24
C LEU A 152 -18.14 -6.74 -5.21
N ASP A 153 -18.22 -6.21 -6.44
CA ASP A 153 -18.90 -6.82 -7.57
C ASP A 153 -17.82 -7.26 -8.57
N LEU A 154 -17.29 -8.46 -8.36
CA LEU A 154 -16.14 -8.97 -9.11
C LEU A 154 -16.54 -9.54 -10.48
N PRO A 155 -15.62 -9.57 -11.47
CA PRO A 155 -15.83 -10.21 -12.74
C PRO A 155 -16.25 -11.68 -12.58
N PRO A 156 -17.15 -12.21 -13.43
CA PRO A 156 -17.70 -13.58 -13.29
C PRO A 156 -16.65 -14.70 -13.27
N GLY A 157 -15.46 -14.47 -13.86
CA GLY A 157 -14.37 -15.45 -13.91
C GLY A 157 -13.58 -15.58 -12.61
N VAL A 158 -13.66 -14.59 -11.72
CA VAL A 158 -12.89 -14.57 -10.45
C VAL A 158 -13.56 -15.46 -9.41
N LYS A 159 -12.82 -16.47 -8.93
CA LYS A 159 -13.29 -17.43 -7.92
C LYS A 159 -12.72 -17.09 -6.55
N ILE A 160 -13.57 -16.84 -5.57
CA ILE A 160 -13.17 -16.58 -4.18
C ILE A 160 -13.94 -17.51 -3.26
N ASP A 161 -13.20 -18.42 -2.61
CA ASP A 161 -13.69 -19.25 -1.51
C ASP A 161 -13.43 -18.55 -0.18
N SER A 162 -14.20 -18.87 0.85
CA SER A 162 -13.85 -18.52 2.22
C SER A 162 -13.01 -19.64 2.85
N ALA A 163 -12.03 -19.30 3.67
CA ALA A 163 -11.35 -20.27 4.52
C ALA A 163 -12.38 -20.95 5.44
N PRO A 164 -12.19 -22.23 5.77
CA PRO A 164 -13.05 -22.94 6.71
C PRO A 164 -13.14 -22.20 8.05
N GLU A 165 -14.29 -22.28 8.70
CA GLU A 165 -14.50 -21.64 9.99
C GLU A 165 -13.46 -22.11 11.02
N GLY A 166 -12.96 -21.17 11.82
CA GLY A 166 -11.95 -21.44 12.84
C GLY A 166 -10.52 -21.65 12.31
N THR A 167 -10.29 -21.52 10.99
CA THR A 167 -8.95 -21.67 10.39
C THR A 167 -8.38 -20.35 9.90
N THR A 168 -7.05 -20.29 9.82
CA THR A 168 -6.29 -19.19 9.25
C THR A 168 -5.66 -19.59 7.91
N ILE A 169 -5.39 -18.61 7.03
CA ILE A 169 -4.70 -18.93 5.76
C ILE A 169 -3.25 -19.36 5.98
N SER A 170 -2.61 -18.98 7.10
CA SER A 170 -1.28 -19.51 7.48
C SER A 170 -1.33 -21.00 7.80
N GLU A 171 -2.34 -21.45 8.57
CA GLU A 171 -2.53 -22.88 8.86
C GLU A 171 -2.85 -23.70 7.61
N LEU A 172 -3.71 -23.16 6.72
CA LEU A 172 -4.03 -23.84 5.46
C LEU A 172 -2.80 -24.00 4.57
N LEU A 173 -1.91 -22.99 4.54
CA LEU A 173 -0.65 -23.07 3.81
C LEU A 173 0.28 -24.15 4.41
N ASP A 174 0.42 -24.18 5.73
CA ASP A 174 1.25 -25.16 6.43
C ASP A 174 0.80 -26.60 6.15
N ARG A 175 -0.51 -26.84 6.25
CA ARG A 175 -1.11 -28.15 5.99
C ARG A 175 -1.15 -28.53 4.50
N GLY A 176 -0.85 -27.58 3.59
CA GLY A 176 -0.93 -27.79 2.14
C GLY A 176 -2.37 -27.89 1.61
N GLU A 177 -3.34 -27.31 2.32
CA GLU A 177 -4.73 -27.17 1.86
C GLU A 177 -4.89 -26.01 0.88
N ILE A 178 -3.93 -25.09 0.87
CA ILE A 178 -3.69 -24.10 -0.19
C ILE A 178 -2.26 -24.23 -0.69
N ASP A 179 -2.03 -23.80 -1.93
CA ASP A 179 -0.74 -23.95 -2.63
C ASP A 179 0.16 -22.73 -2.49
N GLY A 180 -0.41 -21.60 -2.14
CA GLY A 180 0.31 -20.33 -1.96
C GLY A 180 -0.46 -19.35 -1.09
N PHE A 181 0.19 -18.22 -0.81
CA PHE A 181 -0.27 -17.20 0.10
C PHE A 181 0.24 -15.85 -0.38
N ILE A 182 -0.64 -14.87 -0.51
CA ILE A 182 -0.28 -13.49 -0.86
C ILE A 182 -0.86 -12.54 0.19
N ALA A 183 0.02 -11.86 0.92
CA ALA A 183 -0.40 -10.92 1.96
C ALA A 183 0.65 -9.82 2.17
N PRO A 184 0.28 -8.68 2.80
CA PRO A 184 1.25 -7.63 3.13
C PRO A 184 2.26 -8.05 4.21
N ARG A 185 1.98 -9.09 4.97
CA ARG A 185 2.87 -9.72 5.97
C ARG A 185 3.23 -11.13 5.55
N ALA A 186 4.34 -11.66 6.06
CA ALA A 186 4.67 -13.08 5.92
C ALA A 186 3.62 -13.96 6.60
N PRO A 187 3.48 -15.24 6.20
CA PRO A 187 2.70 -16.19 6.96
C PRO A 187 3.32 -16.39 8.35
N SER A 188 2.50 -16.78 9.32
CA SER A 188 2.94 -16.94 10.72
C SER A 188 2.97 -18.39 11.17
N GLY A 189 3.41 -18.59 12.41
CA GLY A 189 3.39 -19.88 13.10
C GLY A 189 4.21 -20.95 12.37
N ALA A 190 3.61 -22.14 12.23
CA ALA A 190 4.24 -23.30 11.60
C ALA A 190 4.58 -23.05 10.12
N ALA A 191 3.73 -22.31 9.39
CA ALA A 191 3.94 -22.03 7.97
C ALA A 191 5.24 -21.26 7.69
N LEU A 192 5.63 -20.32 8.56
CA LEU A 192 6.89 -19.58 8.42
C LEU A 192 8.13 -20.48 8.55
N ASN A 193 8.03 -21.53 9.36
CA ASN A 193 9.13 -22.46 9.64
C ASN A 193 9.04 -23.75 8.80
N ASN A 194 8.01 -23.89 7.96
CA ASN A 194 7.84 -25.07 7.13
C ASN A 194 8.85 -25.05 5.97
N PRO A 195 9.75 -26.04 5.84
CA PRO A 195 10.78 -26.06 4.80
C PRO A 195 10.21 -26.16 3.38
N GLN A 196 8.94 -26.52 3.24
CA GLN A 196 8.24 -26.54 1.95
C GLN A 196 7.60 -25.20 1.59
N VAL A 197 7.59 -24.22 2.49
CA VAL A 197 7.05 -22.88 2.26
C VAL A 197 8.20 -21.90 2.02
N GLY A 198 8.10 -21.11 0.98
CA GLY A 198 9.10 -20.10 0.65
C GLY A 198 8.56 -19.07 -0.33
N TRP A 199 9.36 -18.06 -0.63
CA TRP A 199 9.01 -17.09 -1.65
C TRP A 199 8.85 -17.74 -3.02
N LEU A 200 7.90 -17.23 -3.81
CA LEU A 200 7.74 -17.62 -5.21
C LEU A 200 9.02 -17.35 -6.01
N PHE A 201 9.63 -16.21 -5.80
CA PHE A 201 10.88 -15.79 -6.43
C PHE A 201 12.05 -16.18 -5.54
N ASP A 202 13.07 -16.84 -6.09
CA ASP A 202 14.24 -17.27 -5.30
C ASP A 202 15.03 -16.09 -4.76
N ASP A 203 15.18 -15.02 -5.54
CA ASP A 203 15.67 -13.71 -5.08
C ASP A 203 14.62 -12.62 -5.37
N PRO A 204 13.69 -12.38 -4.45
CA PRO A 204 12.66 -11.37 -4.65
C PRO A 204 13.20 -9.95 -4.70
N THR A 205 14.37 -9.68 -4.11
CA THR A 205 15.02 -8.36 -4.17
C THR A 205 15.59 -8.09 -5.55
N ALA A 206 16.30 -9.04 -6.13
CA ALA A 206 16.83 -8.92 -7.50
C ALA A 206 15.68 -8.81 -8.50
N THR A 207 14.62 -9.62 -8.33
CA THR A 207 13.41 -9.58 -9.17
C THR A 207 12.71 -8.21 -9.08
N ALA A 208 12.58 -7.65 -7.89
CA ALA A 208 11.97 -6.33 -7.68
C ALA A 208 12.81 -5.20 -8.31
N LYS A 209 14.15 -5.27 -8.22
CA LYS A 209 15.05 -4.31 -8.88
C LYS A 209 14.94 -4.40 -10.39
N ASP A 210 14.85 -5.60 -10.95
CA ASP A 210 14.65 -5.80 -12.39
C ASP A 210 13.30 -5.27 -12.84
N TYR A 211 12.24 -5.60 -12.11
CA TYR A 211 10.90 -5.05 -12.36
C TYR A 211 10.93 -3.51 -12.42
N TYR A 212 11.56 -2.85 -11.44
CA TYR A 212 11.67 -1.39 -11.44
C TYR A 212 12.47 -0.87 -12.64
N ARG A 213 13.60 -1.49 -12.99
CA ARG A 213 14.41 -1.05 -14.15
C ARG A 213 13.63 -1.11 -15.46
N ARG A 214 12.78 -2.13 -15.63
CA ARG A 214 11.94 -2.30 -16.83
C ARG A 214 10.75 -1.37 -16.86
N THR A 215 10.10 -1.17 -15.73
CA THR A 215 8.78 -0.52 -15.66
C THR A 215 8.83 0.90 -15.11
N GLY A 216 9.82 1.25 -14.29
CA GLY A 216 9.83 2.48 -13.49
C GLY A 216 8.76 2.53 -12.40
N ILE A 217 8.15 1.39 -12.06
CA ILE A 217 7.04 1.32 -11.09
C ILE A 217 7.58 0.94 -9.72
N PHE A 218 7.43 1.83 -8.73
CA PHE A 218 7.56 1.51 -7.31
C PHE A 218 6.17 1.54 -6.67
N PRO A 219 5.60 0.38 -6.33
CA PRO A 219 4.20 0.26 -5.94
C PRO A 219 3.80 1.12 -4.74
N ILE A 220 2.75 1.93 -4.92
CA ILE A 220 2.16 2.78 -3.88
C ILE A 220 1.10 1.96 -3.14
N MET A 221 1.18 1.92 -1.79
CA MET A 221 0.22 1.21 -0.96
C MET A 221 -0.81 2.13 -0.33
N HIS A 222 -0.36 3.26 0.22
CA HIS A 222 -1.21 4.17 0.98
C HIS A 222 -1.04 5.61 0.51
N VAL A 223 -2.12 6.37 0.61
CA VAL A 223 -2.18 7.80 0.32
C VAL A 223 -2.68 8.56 1.54
N VAL A 224 -2.44 9.86 1.62
CA VAL A 224 -3.05 10.73 2.63
C VAL A 224 -4.35 11.31 2.09
N GLY A 225 -5.43 11.22 2.86
CA GLY A 225 -6.73 11.81 2.56
C GLY A 225 -7.13 12.89 3.55
N ILE A 226 -7.81 13.91 3.07
CA ILE A 226 -8.41 15.00 3.84
C ILE A 226 -9.93 14.88 3.71
N ARG A 227 -10.70 15.06 4.77
CA ARG A 227 -12.17 15.10 4.65
C ARG A 227 -12.59 16.12 3.58
N LYS A 228 -13.47 15.73 2.67
CA LYS A 228 -13.86 16.57 1.53
C LYS A 228 -14.44 17.92 1.98
N GLU A 229 -15.29 17.90 3.00
CA GLU A 229 -15.90 19.10 3.54
C GLU A 229 -14.84 20.07 4.08
N LEU A 230 -13.82 19.53 4.77
CA LEU A 230 -12.74 20.33 5.32
C LEU A 230 -11.85 20.91 4.23
N ALA A 231 -11.49 20.14 3.21
CA ALA A 231 -10.73 20.61 2.05
C ALA A 231 -11.50 21.70 1.25
N GLN A 232 -12.81 21.55 1.14
CA GLN A 232 -13.67 22.55 0.47
C GLN A 232 -13.77 23.88 1.26
N GLN A 233 -13.86 23.80 2.58
CA GLN A 233 -13.91 24.97 3.47
C GLN A 233 -12.56 25.68 3.55
N HIS A 234 -11.47 24.93 3.51
CA HIS A 234 -10.10 25.41 3.66
C HIS A 234 -9.24 25.02 2.46
N ARG A 235 -9.42 25.70 1.34
CA ARG A 235 -8.76 25.37 0.05
C ARG A 235 -7.23 25.40 0.09
N TRP A 236 -6.62 26.05 1.08
CA TRP A 236 -5.18 26.07 1.31
C TRP A 236 -4.67 24.81 1.99
N LEU A 237 -5.54 24.07 2.68
CA LEU A 237 -5.16 22.93 3.54
C LEU A 237 -4.49 21.79 2.78
N PRO A 238 -4.96 21.32 1.61
CA PRO A 238 -4.30 20.25 0.88
C PRO A 238 -2.83 20.55 0.52
N ALA A 239 -2.55 21.77 0.09
CA ALA A 239 -1.19 22.20 -0.22
C ALA A 239 -0.32 22.30 1.05
N ALA A 240 -0.86 22.82 2.15
CA ALA A 240 -0.15 22.88 3.45
C ALA A 240 0.18 21.47 3.98
N VAL A 241 -0.74 20.52 3.85
CA VAL A 241 -0.54 19.11 4.22
C VAL A 241 0.56 18.50 3.36
N MET A 242 0.49 18.65 2.04
CA MET A 242 1.50 18.11 1.12
C MET A 242 2.89 18.65 1.43
N LYS A 243 3.02 19.97 1.69
CA LYS A 243 4.28 20.62 2.09
C LYS A 243 4.83 20.02 3.37
N ALA A 244 4.03 19.94 4.42
CA ALA A 244 4.45 19.46 5.73
C ALA A 244 4.91 17.98 5.70
N PHE A 245 4.16 17.10 5.04
CA PHE A 245 4.58 15.71 4.85
C PHE A 245 5.84 15.59 3.99
N GLY A 246 5.99 16.44 2.96
CA GLY A 246 7.20 16.53 2.14
C GLY A 246 8.43 16.92 2.95
N GLU A 247 8.32 17.95 3.78
CA GLU A 247 9.40 18.39 4.67
C GLU A 247 9.77 17.32 5.68
N SER A 248 8.78 16.67 6.31
CA SER A 248 9.02 15.59 7.26
C SER A 248 9.77 14.41 6.61
N LYS A 249 9.39 14.01 5.39
CA LYS A 249 10.09 13.00 4.59
C LYS A 249 11.54 13.40 4.31
N THR A 250 11.76 14.63 3.87
CA THR A 250 13.12 15.14 3.57
C THR A 250 14.04 15.03 4.78
N ARG A 251 13.58 15.46 5.95
CA ARG A 251 14.32 15.31 7.21
C ARG A 251 14.66 13.86 7.56
N ALA A 252 13.75 12.94 7.31
CA ALA A 252 14.00 11.51 7.54
C ALA A 252 15.12 10.98 6.61
N LEU A 253 15.11 11.37 5.33
CA LEU A 253 16.14 10.96 4.37
C LEU A 253 17.51 11.60 4.66
N GLU A 254 17.54 12.83 5.18
CA GLU A 254 18.75 13.49 5.67
C GLU A 254 19.34 12.73 6.86
N LEU A 255 18.49 12.34 7.83
CA LEU A 255 18.92 11.54 8.98
C LEU A 255 19.48 10.18 8.59
N LEU A 256 18.87 9.49 7.59
CA LEU A 256 19.42 8.24 7.07
C LEU A 256 20.77 8.42 6.37
N SER A 257 21.03 9.60 5.83
CA SER A 257 22.28 9.93 5.12
C SER A 257 23.40 10.38 6.07
N ASP A 258 23.09 10.64 7.34
CA ASP A 258 24.08 11.02 8.36
C ASP A 258 24.79 9.78 8.90
N THR A 259 25.98 9.54 8.37
CA THR A 259 26.83 8.40 8.75
C THR A 259 27.66 8.63 10.01
N SER A 260 27.62 9.84 10.61
CA SER A 260 28.35 10.15 11.84
C SER A 260 27.91 9.28 13.03
N ALA A 261 26.63 8.89 13.06
CA ALA A 261 26.06 7.90 13.95
C ALA A 261 24.79 7.33 13.32
N THR A 262 24.66 6.01 13.27
CA THR A 262 23.48 5.33 12.71
C THR A 262 22.19 5.77 13.41
N LYS A 263 21.22 6.26 12.66
CA LYS A 263 19.94 6.77 13.19
C LYS A 263 18.85 5.69 13.26
N VAL A 264 19.10 4.52 12.71
CA VAL A 264 18.22 3.36 12.72
C VAL A 264 18.96 2.12 13.20
N THR A 265 18.25 1.20 13.86
CA THR A 265 18.82 -0.03 14.41
C THR A 265 18.88 -1.13 13.34
N LEU A 266 19.39 -0.79 12.16
CA LEU A 266 19.59 -1.72 11.05
C LEU A 266 21.05 -1.70 10.62
N PRO A 267 21.78 -2.84 10.65
CA PRO A 267 23.11 -2.92 10.07
C PRO A 267 23.05 -2.73 8.54
N PHE A 268 24.15 -2.28 7.96
CA PHE A 268 24.29 -2.07 6.50
C PHE A 268 23.36 -0.99 5.93
N VAL A 269 22.97 0.01 6.73
CA VAL A 269 22.07 1.10 6.29
C VAL A 269 22.67 1.90 5.15
N GLU A 270 23.97 2.20 5.21
CA GLU A 270 24.68 2.97 4.16
C GLU A 270 24.63 2.25 2.83
N GLU A 271 24.93 0.94 2.82
CA GLU A 271 24.91 0.11 1.62
C GLU A 271 23.48 -0.03 1.06
N GLN A 272 22.48 -0.17 1.94
CA GLN A 272 21.08 -0.23 1.51
C GLN A 272 20.62 1.10 0.93
N LEU A 273 20.97 2.23 1.54
CA LEU A 273 20.65 3.56 1.05
C LEU A 273 21.32 3.84 -0.31
N LYS A 274 22.59 3.46 -0.45
CA LYS A 274 23.32 3.54 -1.72
C LYS A 274 22.63 2.70 -2.80
N ALA A 275 22.32 1.44 -2.52
CA ALA A 275 21.65 0.54 -3.45
C ALA A 275 20.24 1.03 -3.85
N ALA A 276 19.50 1.65 -2.91
CA ALA A 276 18.22 2.26 -3.20
C ALA A 276 18.36 3.45 -4.16
N ARG A 277 19.31 4.35 -3.91
CA ARG A 277 19.59 5.51 -4.79
C ARG A 277 20.06 5.11 -6.18
N GLU A 278 20.94 4.12 -6.28
CA GLU A 278 21.42 3.58 -7.56
C GLU A 278 20.31 2.96 -8.38
N THR A 279 19.35 2.31 -7.73
CA THR A 279 18.25 1.61 -8.42
C THR A 279 17.09 2.54 -8.74
N LEU A 280 16.66 3.37 -7.78
CA LEU A 280 15.40 4.12 -7.81
C LEU A 280 15.60 5.64 -8.03
N GLY A 281 16.86 6.13 -7.98
CA GLY A 281 17.18 7.54 -8.04
C GLY A 281 17.28 8.22 -6.66
N ALA A 282 17.69 9.49 -6.65
CA ALA A 282 17.95 10.23 -5.42
C ALA A 282 16.69 10.42 -4.56
N ASP A 283 15.56 10.77 -5.19
CA ASP A 283 14.24 10.86 -4.53
C ASP A 283 13.43 9.56 -4.72
N PHE A 284 13.97 8.45 -4.24
CA PHE A 284 13.35 7.13 -4.36
C PHE A 284 11.99 7.01 -3.64
N TRP A 285 11.66 7.93 -2.75
CA TRP A 285 10.37 7.99 -2.07
C TRP A 285 9.58 9.25 -2.47
N SER A 286 9.47 9.47 -3.79
CA SER A 286 8.86 10.68 -4.34
C SER A 286 7.39 10.84 -3.96
N TYR A 287 6.99 12.07 -3.57
CA TYR A 287 5.60 12.50 -3.48
C TYR A 287 5.24 13.29 -4.75
N GLY A 288 3.95 13.60 -4.92
CA GLY A 288 3.45 14.31 -6.10
C GLY A 288 3.03 13.38 -7.23
N VAL A 289 2.20 13.91 -8.13
CA VAL A 289 1.63 13.17 -9.26
C VAL A 289 2.65 12.94 -10.37
N ALA A 290 3.37 14.00 -10.77
CA ALA A 290 4.26 13.96 -11.94
C ALA A 290 5.33 12.85 -11.86
N PRO A 291 6.13 12.72 -10.77
CA PRO A 291 7.14 11.67 -10.67
C PRO A 291 6.55 10.26 -10.50
N ASN A 292 5.26 10.16 -10.17
CA ASN A 292 4.58 8.90 -9.88
C ASN A 292 3.54 8.51 -10.94
N ARG A 293 3.41 9.27 -12.02
CA ARG A 293 2.37 9.09 -13.04
C ARG A 293 2.28 7.65 -13.56
N ARG A 294 3.42 7.05 -13.93
CA ARG A 294 3.46 5.64 -14.38
C ARG A 294 2.91 4.66 -13.35
N THR A 295 3.29 4.82 -12.10
CA THR A 295 2.82 3.96 -10.99
C THR A 295 1.32 4.12 -10.77
N LEU A 296 0.83 5.36 -10.83
CA LEU A 296 -0.60 5.67 -10.67
C LEU A 296 -1.43 5.12 -11.83
N GLU A 297 -0.99 5.31 -13.07
CA GLU A 297 -1.64 4.79 -14.28
C GLU A 297 -1.70 3.25 -14.28
N ALA A 298 -0.59 2.59 -13.94
CA ALA A 298 -0.57 1.14 -13.81
C ALA A 298 -1.55 0.66 -12.73
N PHE A 299 -1.59 1.33 -11.57
CA PHE A 299 -2.50 0.94 -10.50
C PHE A 299 -3.96 1.12 -10.88
N THR A 300 -4.36 2.27 -11.43
CA THR A 300 -5.76 2.52 -11.81
C THR A 300 -6.23 1.58 -12.92
N ARG A 301 -5.35 1.25 -13.88
CA ARG A 301 -5.62 0.27 -14.94
C ARG A 301 -5.90 -1.12 -14.35
N HIS A 302 -4.98 -1.62 -13.50
CA HIS A 302 -5.15 -2.93 -12.86
C HIS A 302 -6.30 -2.98 -11.89
N HIS A 303 -6.52 -1.90 -11.13
CA HIS A 303 -7.62 -1.82 -10.18
C HIS A 303 -8.98 -1.92 -10.88
N PHE A 304 -9.13 -1.29 -12.05
CA PHE A 304 -10.32 -1.41 -12.89
C PHE A 304 -10.42 -2.79 -13.56
N ALA A 305 -9.34 -3.27 -14.17
CA ALA A 305 -9.31 -4.58 -14.83
C ALA A 305 -9.63 -5.75 -13.88
N GLN A 306 -9.25 -5.62 -12.60
CA GLN A 306 -9.54 -6.60 -11.56
C GLN A 306 -10.97 -6.44 -10.96
N GLY A 307 -11.81 -5.56 -11.51
CA GLY A 307 -13.20 -5.38 -11.10
C GLY A 307 -13.41 -4.62 -9.80
N LEU A 308 -12.41 -3.87 -9.33
CA LEU A 308 -12.48 -3.18 -8.04
C LEU A 308 -13.06 -1.76 -8.14
N SER A 309 -12.72 -1.00 -9.17
CA SER A 309 -13.30 0.31 -9.45
C SER A 309 -14.55 0.18 -10.31
N ALA A 310 -15.57 0.99 -10.04
CA ALA A 310 -16.79 1.05 -10.85
C ALA A 310 -16.53 1.55 -12.29
N ARG A 311 -15.45 2.32 -12.47
CA ARG A 311 -14.96 2.80 -13.76
C ARG A 311 -13.44 2.98 -13.72
N HIS A 312 -12.80 3.08 -14.87
CA HIS A 312 -11.41 3.47 -14.94
C HIS A 312 -11.26 4.94 -14.50
N MET A 313 -10.43 5.17 -13.47
CA MET A 313 -10.22 6.50 -12.90
C MET A 313 -9.07 7.20 -13.60
N ALA A 314 -9.31 8.41 -14.08
CA ALA A 314 -8.24 9.26 -14.57
C ALA A 314 -7.39 9.78 -13.38
N ILE A 315 -6.09 9.97 -13.60
CA ILE A 315 -5.18 10.41 -12.53
C ILE A 315 -5.59 11.78 -11.98
N ASP A 316 -6.05 12.66 -12.86
CA ASP A 316 -6.44 14.03 -12.51
C ASP A 316 -7.72 14.12 -11.65
N GLU A 317 -8.42 13.00 -11.46
CA GLU A 317 -9.57 12.90 -10.56
C GLU A 317 -9.21 12.41 -9.15
N LEU A 318 -7.99 11.88 -8.95
CA LEU A 318 -7.63 11.17 -7.73
C LEU A 318 -7.24 12.09 -6.58
N PHE A 319 -6.74 13.27 -6.88
CA PHE A 319 -6.13 14.14 -5.87
C PHE A 319 -6.73 15.53 -5.91
N ASP A 320 -6.58 16.26 -4.81
CA ASP A 320 -7.02 17.65 -4.77
C ASP A 320 -6.24 18.47 -5.81
N PRO A 321 -6.92 19.26 -6.68
CA PRO A 321 -6.28 20.01 -7.77
C PRO A 321 -5.17 20.97 -7.32
N SER A 322 -5.25 21.53 -6.11
CA SER A 322 -4.23 22.44 -5.55
C SER A 322 -2.88 21.78 -5.29
N THR A 323 -2.81 20.43 -5.40
CA THR A 323 -1.60 19.65 -5.15
C THR A 323 -0.90 19.17 -6.42
N TYR A 324 -1.41 19.49 -7.62
CA TYR A 324 -0.77 19.10 -8.89
C TYR A 324 0.41 19.98 -9.25
N GLU A 325 0.37 21.24 -8.90
CA GLU A 325 1.47 22.17 -9.11
C GLU A 325 2.38 22.15 -7.88
N SER A 326 3.63 21.67 -8.06
CA SER A 326 4.66 21.89 -7.06
C SER A 326 5.10 23.33 -7.14
N TYR A 327 4.62 24.15 -6.24
CA TYR A 327 5.24 25.46 -6.02
C TYR A 327 6.61 25.23 -5.39
N SER A 328 7.70 25.31 -6.20
CA SER A 328 9.01 25.58 -5.67
C SER A 328 9.01 27.05 -5.19
N ILE A 329 9.03 27.23 -3.89
CA ILE A 329 9.34 28.50 -3.25
C ILE A 329 10.85 28.56 -3.06
#